data_973701e836651d2f271e5d902cfabcf0
#
_entry.id   973701e836651d2f271e5d902cfabcf0
#
_cell.length_a   1.000
_cell.length_b   1.000
_cell.length_c   1.000
_cell.angle_alpha   90.00
_cell.angle_beta   90.00
_cell.angle_gamma   90.00
#
_symmetry.space_group_name_H-M   'P 1'
#
loop_
_entity.id
_entity.type
_entity.pdbx_description
1 polymer ?
#
loop_
_entity_poly.entity_id
_entity_poly.type
_entity_poly.pdbx_seq_one_letter_code
_entity_poly.pdbx_strand_id
1 'polypeptide(L)'
;MIDQNAGADETGSGARTDAGAATDDPAEAGPVQADERAAAPPPRRPWWRRWGRRLGLTALALAVVATLFSVVYNAATAGRAKAPAGLTYIRTGDLMTRYRAWGTGGSPVVLVHGAAESADTWEPVADLLARDHRVYALDLNGAGYTSRRAPYNLDHQTRQLLAFLDALNLRRPLLVGHSSGAATIAETALRAPNRAGGLMFLDGDALSTGAGPPPAFRYVVVPPYRTTILRLVVHSDWLIRTIYSTQCGPGCPRLDAAGLDRWRRPYQVAGAEAGVWGMLRYGVPGLTESRLTLLRSVGVPKAVVYGAQDAVFAKDSAAQTARRIGAPDPTLIPGARHLTLISAPSQVARAVEDLAARRVP
;
A
#
# COMPACT_ATOMS: atom_id res chain seq x y z
N MET A 1 34.82 37.70 2.17
CA MET A 1 34.65 38.97 2.83
C MET A 1 34.24 38.60 4.23
N ILE A 2 35.22 38.49 5.17
CA ILE A 2 35.64 39.59 6.07
C ILE A 2 34.57 39.74 7.16
N ASP A 3 34.78 39.60 8.47
CA ASP A 3 35.94 39.56 9.40
C ASP A 3 35.36 39.13 10.77
N GLN A 4 35.97 38.27 11.57
CA GLN A 4 37.01 38.57 12.58
C GLN A 4 36.55 39.55 13.70
N ASN A 5 36.56 39.16 14.93
CA ASN A 5 37.60 39.42 15.97
C ASN A 5 37.11 39.01 17.34
N ALA A 6 37.73 38.23 18.21
CA ALA A 6 39.02 38.30 18.85
C ALA A 6 39.08 39.30 20.05
N GLY A 7 39.65 38.82 21.12
CA GLY A 7 40.28 39.55 22.20
C GLY A 7 39.85 39.06 23.57
N ALA A 8 40.55 38.24 24.31
CA ALA A 8 41.83 38.47 25.00
C ALA A 8 41.66 39.31 26.27
N ASP A 9 42.01 38.70 27.34
CA ASP A 9 43.20 38.82 28.27
C ASP A 9 42.91 39.70 29.47
N GLU A 10 43.33 39.43 30.63
CA GLU A 10 44.56 39.46 31.39
C GLU A 10 44.29 39.25 32.88
N THR A 11 44.92 38.34 33.59
CA THR A 11 46.13 38.42 34.40
C THR A 11 46.06 39.26 35.68
N GLY A 12 46.65 38.70 36.74
CA GLY A 12 47.24 39.40 37.88
C GLY A 12 47.01 38.69 39.22
N SER A 13 47.81 37.84 39.75
CA SER A 13 49.16 38.01 40.36
C SER A 13 49.18 38.73 41.72
N GLY A 14 49.80 38.08 42.70
CA GLY A 14 50.37 38.69 43.90
C GLY A 14 50.03 37.93 45.20
N ALA A 15 50.71 37.10 45.76
CA ALA A 15 52.03 37.00 46.33
C ALA A 15 52.17 37.63 47.77
N ARG A 16 52.57 36.75 48.67
CA ARG A 16 53.49 36.94 49.85
C ARG A 16 52.90 37.46 51.18
N THR A 17 53.18 36.75 52.15
CA THR A 17 54.22 36.51 53.19
C THR A 17 53.66 37.08 54.51
N ASP A 18 53.88 36.63 55.72
CA ASP A 18 55.05 36.13 56.40
C ASP A 18 54.69 35.43 57.70
N ALA A 19 55.57 34.67 58.14
CA ALA A 19 55.96 34.01 59.33
C ALA A 19 55.57 34.60 60.67
N GLY A 20 55.45 33.75 61.68
CA GLY A 20 55.51 34.03 63.12
C GLY A 20 55.54 32.76 63.91
N ALA A 21 56.68 32.49 64.51
CA ALA A 21 57.10 31.28 65.19
C ALA A 21 56.66 31.20 66.67
N ALA A 22 56.65 29.95 67.11
CA ALA A 22 57.01 29.42 68.46
C ALA A 22 56.07 29.69 69.65
N THR A 23 55.64 28.67 70.35
CA THR A 23 56.35 28.06 71.47
C THR A 23 55.62 26.83 72.00
N ASP A 24 56.43 25.88 72.41
CA ASP A 24 56.16 24.63 73.16
C ASP A 24 55.32 24.83 74.44
N ASP A 25 54.44 23.90 74.76
CA ASP A 25 54.57 23.01 75.90
C ASP A 25 53.45 21.96 75.99
N PRO A 26 53.70 20.79 76.56
CA PRO A 26 52.91 19.62 76.44
C PRO A 26 51.95 19.40 77.60
N ALA A 27 50.75 19.03 77.43
CA ALA A 27 49.96 18.40 78.49
C ALA A 27 48.75 17.60 77.96
N GLU A 28 48.68 16.39 78.43
CA GLU A 28 47.55 15.51 78.67
C GLU A 28 46.83 14.84 77.46
N ALA A 29 47.20 13.54 77.35
CA ALA A 29 46.43 12.57 76.62
C ALA A 29 45.07 12.31 77.29
N GLY A 30 44.00 12.87 76.70
CA GLY A 30 42.63 12.46 77.00
C GLY A 30 42.26 11.19 76.25
N PRO A 31 41.31 10.38 76.75
CA PRO A 31 40.99 9.09 76.12
C PRO A 31 40.42 9.28 74.69
N VAL A 32 40.99 8.52 73.76
CA VAL A 32 40.51 8.42 72.36
C VAL A 32 39.09 7.85 72.41
N GLN A 33 38.11 8.71 72.27
CA GLN A 33 36.78 8.27 71.96
C GLN A 33 36.84 7.71 70.52
N ALA A 34 36.62 6.40 70.35
CA ALA A 34 36.40 5.76 69.10
C ALA A 34 35.12 6.36 68.48
N ASP A 35 35.34 7.19 67.49
CA ASP A 35 34.27 7.73 66.67
C ASP A 35 33.60 6.55 65.89
N GLU A 36 32.59 5.93 66.49
CA GLU A 36 31.66 5.02 65.79
C GLU A 36 30.88 5.85 64.77
N ARG A 37 31.52 6.17 63.67
CA ARG A 37 30.80 6.63 62.48
C ARG A 37 29.99 5.47 62.01
N ALA A 38 28.72 5.42 62.46
CA ALA A 38 27.71 4.55 61.89
C ALA A 38 27.72 4.73 60.38
N ALA A 39 28.11 3.69 59.65
CA ALA A 39 28.10 3.70 58.17
C ALA A 39 26.71 4.10 57.67
N ALA A 40 26.65 5.19 56.93
CA ALA A 40 25.39 5.66 56.34
C ALA A 40 24.75 4.50 55.57
N PRO A 41 23.43 4.25 55.73
CA PRO A 41 22.78 3.17 55.05
C PRO A 41 22.93 3.37 53.53
N PRO A 42 23.17 2.31 52.75
CA PRO A 42 23.39 2.41 51.32
C PRO A 42 22.17 3.10 50.64
N PRO A 43 22.41 3.98 49.66
CA PRO A 43 21.34 4.74 49.01
C PRO A 43 20.28 3.78 48.47
N ARG A 44 19.05 3.93 48.93
CA ARG A 44 17.92 3.12 48.47
C ARG A 44 17.77 3.33 46.96
N ARG A 45 17.95 2.26 46.18
CA ARG A 45 17.73 2.32 44.71
C ARG A 45 16.35 2.90 44.43
N PRO A 46 16.21 3.98 43.65
CA PRO A 46 14.97 4.68 43.46
C PRO A 46 13.92 3.74 42.84
N TRP A 47 12.70 3.78 43.40
CA TRP A 47 11.56 2.92 43.03
C TRP A 47 11.28 2.85 41.53
N TRP A 48 11.50 3.93 40.78
CA TRP A 48 11.34 4.01 39.36
C TRP A 48 12.28 3.05 38.57
N ARG A 49 13.48 2.74 39.07
CA ARG A 49 14.35 1.72 38.47
C ARG A 49 13.77 0.31 38.57
N ARG A 50 13.06 -0.01 39.67
CA ARG A 50 12.37 -1.30 39.84
C ARG A 50 11.19 -1.41 38.87
N TRP A 51 10.40 -0.33 38.69
CA TRP A 51 9.32 -0.27 37.76
C TRP A 51 9.82 -0.32 36.31
N GLY A 52 10.85 0.43 35.95
CA GLY A 52 11.49 0.39 34.64
C GLY A 52 11.99 -1.02 34.27
N ARG A 53 12.62 -1.73 35.22
CA ARG A 53 13.04 -3.13 35.01
C ARG A 53 11.87 -4.07 34.84
N ARG A 54 10.78 -3.92 35.61
CA ARG A 54 9.58 -4.74 35.46
C ARG A 54 8.93 -4.49 34.12
N LEU A 55 8.74 -3.24 33.71
CA LEU A 55 8.21 -2.87 32.42
C LEU A 55 9.07 -3.42 31.26
N GLY A 56 10.40 -3.31 31.36
CA GLY A 56 11.32 -3.87 30.38
C GLY A 56 11.23 -5.40 30.27
N LEU A 57 11.16 -6.11 31.40
CA LEU A 57 10.99 -7.58 31.42
C LEU A 57 9.62 -7.99 30.86
N THR A 58 8.55 -7.26 31.19
CA THR A 58 7.21 -7.52 30.63
C THR A 58 7.20 -7.29 29.12
N ALA A 59 7.78 -6.18 28.64
CA ALA A 59 7.89 -5.90 27.22
C ALA A 59 8.70 -6.98 26.48
N LEU A 60 9.81 -7.42 27.06
CA LEU A 60 10.61 -8.52 26.51
C LEU A 60 9.82 -9.83 26.46
N ALA A 61 9.12 -10.18 27.54
CA ALA A 61 8.29 -11.39 27.57
C ALA A 61 7.19 -11.35 26.52
N LEU A 62 6.50 -10.20 26.38
CA LEU A 62 5.48 -10.02 25.33
C LEU A 62 6.09 -10.13 23.92
N ALA A 63 7.26 -9.57 23.69
CA ALA A 63 7.96 -9.68 22.41
C ALA A 63 8.34 -11.14 22.09
N VAL A 64 8.84 -11.89 23.09
CA VAL A 64 9.15 -13.32 22.94
C VAL A 64 7.89 -14.13 22.63
N VAL A 65 6.80 -13.91 23.37
CA VAL A 65 5.52 -14.59 23.13
C VAL A 65 4.99 -14.28 21.74
N ALA A 66 5.00 -13.00 21.32
CA ALA A 66 4.56 -12.59 19.99
C ALA A 66 5.42 -13.23 18.87
N THR A 67 6.73 -13.33 19.09
CA THR A 67 7.65 -13.97 18.15
C THR A 67 7.38 -15.45 18.03
N LEU A 68 7.29 -16.16 19.17
CA LEU A 68 6.98 -17.60 19.19
C LEU A 68 5.61 -17.89 18.54
N PHE A 69 4.58 -17.10 18.89
CA PHE A 69 3.27 -17.19 18.25
C PHE A 69 3.41 -17.02 16.74
N SER A 70 4.11 -15.98 16.27
CA SER A 70 4.27 -15.70 14.85
C SER A 70 5.00 -16.86 14.13
N VAL A 71 6.06 -17.39 14.72
CA VAL A 71 6.80 -18.52 14.13
C VAL A 71 5.92 -19.75 14.03
N VAL A 72 5.26 -20.13 15.12
CA VAL A 72 4.38 -21.32 15.15
C VAL A 72 3.20 -21.15 14.21
N TYR A 73 2.52 -20.01 14.26
CA TYR A 73 1.37 -19.71 13.39
C TYR A 73 1.77 -19.72 11.91
N ASN A 74 2.91 -19.13 11.56
CA ASN A 74 3.41 -19.11 10.19
C ASN A 74 3.79 -20.52 9.71
N ALA A 75 4.35 -21.36 10.57
CA ALA A 75 4.64 -22.75 10.24
C ALA A 75 3.34 -23.55 10.02
N ALA A 76 2.36 -23.39 10.92
CA ALA A 76 1.07 -24.07 10.82
C ALA A 76 0.24 -23.64 9.60
N THR A 77 0.39 -22.38 9.15
CA THR A 77 -0.33 -21.82 8.00
C THR A 77 0.51 -21.75 6.72
N ALA A 78 1.66 -22.42 6.67
CA ALA A 78 2.56 -22.41 5.51
C ALA A 78 2.01 -23.13 4.27
N GLY A 79 0.89 -23.84 4.39
CA GLY A 79 0.20 -24.49 3.27
C GLY A 79 -0.16 -23.48 2.18
N ARG A 80 0.15 -23.82 0.94
CA ARG A 80 -0.14 -22.98 -0.22
C ARG A 80 -1.30 -23.57 -1.00
N ALA A 81 -2.30 -22.72 -1.30
CA ALA A 81 -3.35 -23.10 -2.22
C ALA A 81 -2.79 -23.28 -3.63
N LYS A 82 -3.37 -24.20 -4.38
CA LYS A 82 -3.15 -24.28 -5.82
C LYS A 82 -4.05 -23.28 -6.51
N ALA A 83 -3.55 -22.69 -7.60
CA ALA A 83 -4.41 -21.93 -8.51
C ALA A 83 -5.54 -22.86 -9.03
N PRO A 84 -6.76 -22.32 -9.26
CA PRO A 84 -7.83 -23.10 -9.88
C PRO A 84 -7.38 -23.70 -11.20
N ALA A 85 -7.95 -24.86 -11.57
CA ALA A 85 -7.74 -25.44 -12.89
C ALA A 85 -8.43 -24.58 -13.97
N GLY A 86 -7.94 -24.67 -15.21
CA GLY A 86 -8.58 -24.01 -16.36
C GLY A 86 -8.30 -22.51 -16.49
N LEU A 87 -7.39 -21.94 -15.70
CA LEU A 87 -6.98 -20.54 -15.86
C LEU A 87 -6.21 -20.33 -17.16
N THR A 88 -6.51 -19.23 -17.84
CA THR A 88 -5.84 -18.85 -19.08
C THR A 88 -4.67 -17.92 -18.82
N TYR A 89 -3.55 -18.20 -19.49
CA TYR A 89 -2.32 -17.45 -19.34
C TYR A 89 -1.75 -17.03 -20.70
N ILE A 90 -1.08 -15.88 -20.70
CA ILE A 90 -0.31 -15.41 -21.85
C ILE A 90 1.04 -14.85 -21.39
N ARG A 91 2.07 -15.00 -22.18
CA ARG A 91 3.37 -14.39 -21.88
C ARG A 91 3.36 -12.90 -22.17
N THR A 92 3.75 -12.10 -21.17
CA THR A 92 3.87 -10.63 -21.28
C THR A 92 5.24 -10.22 -20.77
N GLY A 93 6.22 -10.19 -21.65
CA GLY A 93 7.63 -10.01 -21.28
C GLY A 93 8.14 -11.15 -20.42
N ASP A 94 8.53 -10.83 -19.20
CA ASP A 94 9.06 -11.78 -18.19
C ASP A 94 7.97 -12.43 -17.32
N LEU A 95 6.69 -12.13 -17.54
CA LEU A 95 5.57 -12.64 -16.79
C LEU A 95 4.75 -13.67 -17.58
N MET A 96 4.19 -14.64 -16.87
CA MET A 96 3.02 -15.40 -17.30
C MET A 96 1.80 -14.75 -16.70
N THR A 97 1.14 -13.91 -17.51
CA THR A 97 -0.02 -13.12 -17.09
C THR A 97 -1.29 -13.95 -17.19
N ARG A 98 -1.97 -14.11 -16.07
CA ARG A 98 -3.31 -14.69 -16.06
C ARG A 98 -4.31 -13.64 -16.54
N TYR A 99 -5.25 -14.06 -17.38
CA TYR A 99 -6.32 -13.20 -17.82
C TYR A 99 -7.65 -13.96 -17.99
N ARG A 100 -8.72 -13.22 -18.13
CA ARG A 100 -10.04 -13.69 -18.53
C ARG A 100 -10.46 -12.96 -19.81
N ALA A 101 -11.28 -13.64 -20.61
CA ALA A 101 -11.84 -13.08 -21.83
C ALA A 101 -13.34 -13.39 -21.90
N TRP A 102 -14.11 -12.44 -22.37
CA TRP A 102 -15.56 -12.54 -22.59
C TRP A 102 -15.93 -11.92 -23.95
N GLY A 103 -17.01 -12.40 -24.55
CA GLY A 103 -17.46 -11.91 -25.85
C GLY A 103 -16.52 -12.29 -27.01
N THR A 104 -17.06 -12.34 -28.19
CA THR A 104 -16.35 -12.77 -29.42
C THR A 104 -16.30 -11.69 -30.49
N GLY A 105 -17.17 -10.66 -30.39
CA GLY A 105 -17.34 -9.60 -31.36
C GLY A 105 -17.02 -8.21 -30.85
N GLY A 106 -17.16 -7.23 -31.73
CA GLY A 106 -17.05 -5.80 -31.37
C GLY A 106 -15.66 -5.28 -31.03
N SER A 107 -15.62 -4.08 -30.48
CA SER A 107 -14.36 -3.41 -30.13
C SER A 107 -13.74 -3.97 -28.83
N PRO A 108 -12.41 -4.00 -28.73
CA PRO A 108 -11.77 -4.52 -27.55
C PRO A 108 -11.87 -3.55 -26.35
N VAL A 109 -12.17 -4.11 -25.18
CA VAL A 109 -12.15 -3.45 -23.86
C VAL A 109 -11.19 -4.19 -22.96
N VAL A 110 -10.28 -3.49 -22.30
CA VAL A 110 -9.33 -4.07 -21.34
C VAL A 110 -9.59 -3.47 -19.95
N LEU A 111 -9.86 -4.34 -19.01
CA LEU A 111 -10.22 -4.05 -17.63
C LEU A 111 -9.03 -4.31 -16.72
N VAL A 112 -8.60 -3.29 -15.98
CA VAL A 112 -7.40 -3.31 -15.11
C VAL A 112 -7.85 -3.09 -13.68
N HIS A 113 -7.65 -4.10 -12.84
CA HIS A 113 -8.09 -4.11 -11.46
C HIS A 113 -7.25 -3.22 -10.54
N GLY A 114 -7.79 -2.90 -9.37
CA GLY A 114 -7.14 -2.15 -8.32
C GLY A 114 -6.29 -2.99 -7.35
N ALA A 115 -5.82 -2.34 -6.29
CA ALA A 115 -5.09 -3.03 -5.23
C ALA A 115 -6.01 -4.03 -4.53
N ALA A 116 -5.43 -5.18 -4.16
CA ALA A 116 -6.13 -6.28 -3.49
C ALA A 116 -7.24 -6.97 -4.32
N GLU A 117 -7.28 -6.74 -5.60
CA GLU A 117 -8.22 -7.34 -6.55
C GLU A 117 -7.55 -8.30 -7.54
N SER A 118 -8.34 -8.79 -8.49
CA SER A 118 -7.89 -9.60 -9.62
C SER A 118 -8.81 -9.41 -10.83
N ALA A 119 -8.51 -10.04 -11.94
CA ALA A 119 -9.38 -10.07 -13.11
C ALA A 119 -10.80 -10.61 -12.81
N ASP A 120 -10.94 -11.42 -11.74
CA ASP A 120 -12.23 -12.01 -11.35
C ASP A 120 -13.23 -10.98 -10.80
N THR A 121 -12.74 -9.85 -10.25
CA THR A 121 -13.63 -8.79 -9.72
C THR A 121 -14.42 -8.09 -10.82
N TRP A 122 -13.99 -8.20 -12.08
CA TRP A 122 -14.62 -7.59 -13.23
C TRP A 122 -15.78 -8.41 -13.83
N GLU A 123 -15.98 -9.67 -13.39
CA GLU A 123 -16.97 -10.56 -13.97
C GLU A 123 -18.36 -9.93 -14.14
N PRO A 124 -18.95 -9.22 -13.14
CA PRO A 124 -20.29 -8.65 -13.30
C PRO A 124 -20.41 -7.59 -14.41
N VAL A 125 -19.36 -6.81 -14.62
CA VAL A 125 -19.30 -5.79 -15.68
C VAL A 125 -18.97 -6.44 -17.02
N ALA A 126 -18.03 -7.36 -17.02
CA ALA A 126 -17.57 -8.03 -18.24
C ALA A 126 -18.67 -8.85 -18.90
N ASP A 127 -19.53 -9.54 -18.14
CA ASP A 127 -20.66 -10.30 -18.65
C ASP A 127 -21.69 -9.39 -19.37
N LEU A 128 -21.85 -8.16 -18.92
CA LEU A 128 -22.72 -7.17 -19.58
C LEU A 128 -22.10 -6.66 -20.88
N LEU A 129 -20.81 -6.29 -20.83
CA LEU A 129 -20.09 -5.75 -21.99
C LEU A 129 -19.83 -6.79 -23.08
N ALA A 130 -19.80 -8.07 -22.73
CA ALA A 130 -19.53 -9.18 -23.65
C ALA A 130 -20.56 -9.34 -24.77
N ARG A 131 -21.70 -8.67 -24.66
CA ARG A 131 -22.75 -8.66 -25.70
C ARG A 131 -22.29 -7.94 -26.96
N ASP A 132 -21.56 -6.84 -26.77
CA ASP A 132 -21.18 -5.91 -27.83
C ASP A 132 -19.66 -5.71 -27.97
N HIS A 133 -18.89 -6.27 -27.04
CA HIS A 133 -17.43 -6.09 -26.98
C HIS A 133 -16.67 -7.39 -26.75
N ARG A 134 -15.42 -7.41 -27.20
CA ARG A 134 -14.40 -8.37 -26.76
C ARG A 134 -13.76 -7.82 -25.51
N VAL A 135 -14.08 -8.39 -24.36
CA VAL A 135 -13.66 -7.91 -23.05
C VAL A 135 -12.52 -8.77 -22.53
N TYR A 136 -11.49 -8.14 -22.00
CA TYR A 136 -10.33 -8.80 -21.40
C TYR A 136 -10.07 -8.16 -20.04
N ALA A 137 -9.81 -9.00 -19.03
CA ALA A 137 -9.31 -8.55 -17.73
C ALA A 137 -8.06 -9.34 -17.38
N LEU A 138 -6.99 -8.65 -16.95
CA LEU A 138 -5.72 -9.30 -16.58
C LEU A 138 -5.43 -9.13 -15.11
N ASP A 139 -4.71 -10.12 -14.54
CA ASP A 139 -4.12 -9.99 -13.21
C ASP A 139 -2.79 -9.24 -13.33
N LEU A 140 -2.67 -8.10 -12.67
CA LEU A 140 -1.43 -7.32 -12.64
C LEU A 140 -0.32 -8.04 -11.86
N ASN A 141 0.93 -7.73 -12.16
CA ASN A 141 2.09 -8.25 -11.43
C ASN A 141 1.96 -8.02 -9.93
N GLY A 142 2.05 -9.08 -9.17
CA GLY A 142 1.86 -9.09 -7.71
C GLY A 142 0.47 -9.49 -7.23
N ALA A 143 -0.52 -9.58 -8.13
CA ALA A 143 -1.91 -9.89 -7.82
C ALA A 143 -2.41 -11.17 -8.50
N GLY A 144 -3.62 -11.59 -8.14
CA GLY A 144 -4.31 -12.71 -8.78
C GLY A 144 -3.49 -13.98 -8.88
N TYR A 145 -3.44 -14.54 -10.06
CA TYR A 145 -2.69 -15.76 -10.39
C TYR A 145 -1.57 -15.53 -11.42
N THR A 146 -1.29 -14.29 -11.80
CA THR A 146 -0.10 -13.94 -12.60
C THR A 146 1.18 -14.33 -11.88
N SER A 147 2.19 -14.78 -12.62
CA SER A 147 3.52 -15.03 -12.07
C SER A 147 4.08 -13.75 -11.43
N ARG A 148 4.78 -13.87 -10.32
CA ARG A 148 5.22 -12.74 -9.52
C ARG A 148 6.69 -12.46 -9.69
N ARG A 149 7.04 -11.27 -10.17
CA ARG A 149 8.42 -10.82 -10.34
C ARG A 149 8.59 -9.39 -9.86
N ALA A 150 9.58 -9.17 -9.00
CA ALA A 150 9.98 -7.81 -8.62
C ALA A 150 10.59 -7.06 -9.84
N PRO A 151 10.46 -5.74 -9.86
CA PRO A 151 9.79 -4.86 -8.91
C PRO A 151 8.27 -4.85 -9.11
N TYR A 152 7.52 -4.66 -8.00
CA TYR A 152 6.06 -4.54 -8.02
C TYR A 152 5.65 -3.05 -8.05
N ASN A 153 5.97 -2.37 -9.13
CA ASN A 153 5.76 -0.93 -9.28
C ASN A 153 4.99 -0.58 -10.56
N LEU A 154 4.61 0.68 -10.70
CA LEU A 154 3.85 1.17 -11.84
C LEU A 154 4.55 0.89 -13.18
N ASP A 155 5.88 1.05 -13.24
CA ASP A 155 6.64 0.82 -14.45
C ASP A 155 6.52 -0.62 -14.96
N HIS A 156 6.64 -1.61 -14.06
CA HIS A 156 6.49 -3.02 -14.43
C HIS A 156 5.06 -3.37 -14.84
N GLN A 157 4.05 -2.85 -14.11
CA GLN A 157 2.64 -3.04 -14.48
C GLN A 157 2.30 -2.41 -15.84
N THR A 158 2.84 -1.23 -16.13
CA THR A 158 2.67 -0.57 -17.43
C THR A 158 3.30 -1.37 -18.56
N ARG A 159 4.53 -1.88 -18.39
CA ARG A 159 5.16 -2.76 -19.37
C ARG A 159 4.38 -4.07 -19.56
N GLN A 160 3.86 -4.65 -18.48
CA GLN A 160 2.99 -5.82 -18.55
C GLN A 160 1.74 -5.53 -19.38
N LEU A 161 1.05 -4.40 -19.15
CA LEU A 161 -0.15 -4.05 -19.91
C LEU A 161 0.16 -3.83 -21.39
N LEU A 162 1.22 -3.09 -21.73
CA LEU A 162 1.65 -2.91 -23.12
C LEU A 162 1.93 -4.25 -23.80
N ALA A 163 2.71 -5.12 -23.14
CA ALA A 163 3.00 -6.46 -23.67
C ALA A 163 1.75 -7.35 -23.76
N PHE A 164 0.75 -7.16 -22.91
CA PHE A 164 -0.53 -7.85 -22.99
C PHE A 164 -1.33 -7.41 -24.23
N LEU A 165 -1.35 -6.10 -24.51
CA LEU A 165 -2.00 -5.57 -25.71
C LEU A 165 -1.32 -6.12 -26.98
N ASP A 166 0.01 -6.26 -26.97
CA ASP A 166 0.78 -6.83 -28.09
C ASP A 166 0.49 -8.32 -28.27
N ALA A 167 0.57 -9.09 -27.20
CA ALA A 167 0.42 -10.54 -27.22
C ALA A 167 -0.97 -10.99 -27.73
N LEU A 168 -2.02 -10.18 -27.45
CA LEU A 168 -3.38 -10.42 -27.92
C LEU A 168 -3.72 -9.62 -29.19
N ASN A 169 -2.75 -8.92 -29.78
CA ASN A 169 -2.95 -8.06 -30.95
C ASN A 169 -4.15 -7.10 -30.81
N LEU A 170 -4.29 -6.49 -29.61
CA LEU A 170 -5.38 -5.56 -29.34
C LEU A 170 -5.01 -4.16 -29.86
N ARG A 171 -5.76 -3.71 -30.85
CA ARG A 171 -5.56 -2.39 -31.44
C ARG A 171 -6.47 -1.38 -30.78
N ARG A 172 -5.89 -0.35 -30.15
CA ARG A 172 -6.60 0.78 -29.54
C ARG A 172 -7.83 0.36 -28.69
N PRO A 173 -7.67 -0.58 -27.70
CA PRO A 173 -8.79 -0.93 -26.83
C PRO A 173 -9.22 0.25 -25.97
N LEU A 174 -10.47 0.22 -25.48
CA LEU A 174 -10.82 1.00 -24.30
C LEU A 174 -10.07 0.43 -23.10
N LEU A 175 -9.39 1.28 -22.35
CA LEU A 175 -8.71 0.91 -21.12
C LEU A 175 -9.53 1.42 -19.93
N VAL A 176 -10.03 0.51 -19.12
CA VAL A 176 -10.80 0.81 -17.91
C VAL A 176 -9.97 0.42 -16.71
N GLY A 177 -9.59 1.36 -15.87
CA GLY A 177 -8.79 1.11 -14.68
C GLY A 177 -9.57 1.40 -13.40
N HIS A 178 -9.70 0.40 -12.54
CA HIS A 178 -10.31 0.57 -11.22
C HIS A 178 -9.25 0.93 -10.18
N SER A 179 -9.55 1.90 -9.31
CA SER A 179 -8.68 2.28 -8.20
C SER A 179 -7.23 2.52 -8.66
N SER A 180 -6.23 1.82 -8.13
CA SER A 180 -4.83 1.91 -8.58
C SER A 180 -4.60 1.45 -10.03
N GLY A 181 -5.50 0.67 -10.62
CA GLY A 181 -5.47 0.31 -12.03
C GLY A 181 -5.59 1.53 -12.96
N ALA A 182 -6.22 2.62 -12.48
CA ALA A 182 -6.27 3.90 -13.18
C ALA A 182 -4.86 4.45 -13.47
N ALA A 183 -3.91 4.28 -12.55
CA ALA A 183 -2.53 4.69 -12.78
C ALA A 183 -1.85 3.87 -13.87
N THR A 184 -2.10 2.57 -13.93
CA THR A 184 -1.52 1.69 -14.96
C THR A 184 -2.02 2.05 -16.35
N ILE A 185 -3.34 2.31 -16.53
CA ILE A 185 -3.86 2.74 -17.83
C ILE A 185 -3.41 4.15 -18.21
N ALA A 186 -3.30 5.05 -17.23
CA ALA A 186 -2.81 6.41 -17.43
C ALA A 186 -1.36 6.42 -17.96
N GLU A 187 -0.46 5.73 -17.26
CA GLU A 187 0.94 5.63 -17.66
C GLU A 187 1.09 4.90 -19.01
N THR A 188 0.25 3.89 -19.28
CA THR A 188 0.21 3.19 -20.58
C THR A 188 -0.13 4.16 -21.72
N ALA A 189 -1.17 5.00 -21.54
CA ALA A 189 -1.55 5.98 -22.53
C ALA A 189 -0.53 7.12 -22.69
N LEU A 190 0.18 7.49 -21.64
CA LEU A 190 1.27 8.47 -21.70
C LEU A 190 2.50 7.95 -22.43
N ARG A 191 2.83 6.66 -22.29
CA ARG A 191 3.97 6.04 -22.99
C ARG A 191 3.67 5.69 -24.44
N ALA A 192 2.43 5.29 -24.72
CA ALA A 192 2.01 4.83 -26.02
C ALA A 192 0.59 5.33 -26.35
N PRO A 193 0.43 6.64 -26.67
CA PRO A 193 -0.88 7.25 -26.87
C PRO A 193 -1.73 6.58 -27.97
N ASN A 194 -1.09 6.06 -29.00
CA ASN A 194 -1.71 5.37 -30.10
C ASN A 194 -2.21 3.94 -29.76
N ARG A 195 -1.87 3.44 -28.56
CA ARG A 195 -2.30 2.11 -28.09
C ARG A 195 -3.63 2.12 -27.33
N ALA A 196 -4.13 3.28 -26.91
CA ALA A 196 -5.42 3.43 -26.26
C ALA A 196 -6.47 3.98 -27.22
N GLY A 197 -7.69 3.46 -27.17
CA GLY A 197 -8.87 3.96 -27.88
C GLY A 197 -9.76 4.87 -27.03
N GLY A 198 -9.58 4.84 -25.73
CA GLY A 198 -10.23 5.65 -24.71
C GLY A 198 -9.78 5.22 -23.32
N LEU A 199 -9.98 6.07 -22.34
CA LEU A 199 -9.58 5.85 -20.94
C LEU A 199 -10.77 6.06 -20.01
N MET A 200 -11.04 5.10 -19.13
CA MET A 200 -11.99 5.28 -18.03
C MET A 200 -11.28 5.07 -16.68
N PHE A 201 -11.39 6.07 -15.83
CA PHE A 201 -10.94 6.03 -14.44
C PHE A 201 -12.16 5.69 -13.58
N LEU A 202 -12.20 4.48 -13.05
CA LEU A 202 -13.28 3.97 -12.19
C LEU A 202 -12.78 3.96 -10.74
N ASP A 203 -13.42 4.76 -9.88
CA ASP A 203 -13.06 4.87 -8.46
C ASP A 203 -11.55 5.01 -8.22
N GLY A 204 -10.86 5.84 -9.03
CA GLY A 204 -9.41 5.96 -8.98
C GLY A 204 -8.91 7.29 -9.55
N ASP A 205 -8.05 7.99 -8.81
CA ASP A 205 -7.46 9.27 -9.21
C ASP A 205 -6.10 9.14 -9.90
N ALA A 206 -5.59 7.92 -10.00
CA ALA A 206 -4.27 7.58 -10.55
C ALA A 206 -3.08 8.27 -9.87
N LEU A 207 -3.28 8.97 -8.76
CA LEU A 207 -2.19 9.66 -8.06
C LEU A 207 -1.44 8.71 -7.13
N SER A 208 -0.15 8.95 -6.99
CA SER A 208 0.66 8.30 -5.98
C SER A 208 0.25 8.79 -4.59
N THR A 209 -0.02 7.86 -3.68
CA THR A 209 -0.30 8.17 -2.27
C THR A 209 0.92 8.69 -1.50
N GLY A 210 2.04 8.95 -2.20
CA GLY A 210 3.31 9.34 -1.60
C GLY A 210 4.15 8.16 -1.13
N ALA A 211 5.21 8.45 -0.39
CA ALA A 211 6.10 7.43 0.14
C ALA A 211 5.31 6.41 0.97
N GLY A 212 5.64 5.14 0.80
CA GLY A 212 5.01 3.99 1.46
C GLY A 212 4.74 4.17 2.96
N PRO A 213 4.40 3.12 3.69
CA PRO A 213 3.92 3.23 5.07
C PRO A 213 4.88 4.05 5.95
N PRO A 214 4.38 4.76 6.98
CA PRO A 214 5.21 5.59 7.87
C PRO A 214 6.48 4.88 8.32
N PRO A 215 7.60 5.60 8.50
CA PRO A 215 8.89 4.97 8.85
C PRO A 215 8.83 4.00 10.04
N ALA A 216 7.98 4.29 11.02
CA ALA A 216 7.74 3.40 12.16
C ALA A 216 7.14 2.05 11.74
N PHE A 217 6.34 2.01 10.68
CA PHE A 217 5.69 0.79 10.22
C PHE A 217 6.69 -0.23 9.65
N ARG A 218 7.83 0.25 9.11
CA ARG A 218 8.91 -0.63 8.62
C ARG A 218 9.54 -1.51 9.70
N TYR A 219 9.49 -1.07 10.97
CA TYR A 219 10.00 -1.83 12.11
C TYR A 219 8.98 -2.84 12.66
N VAL A 220 7.69 -2.59 12.46
CA VAL A 220 6.63 -3.51 12.87
C VAL A 220 6.37 -4.56 11.77
N VAL A 221 6.55 -4.18 10.50
CA VAL A 221 6.29 -5.04 9.35
C VAL A 221 7.57 -5.75 8.89
N VAL A 222 8.23 -6.44 9.84
CA VAL A 222 9.39 -7.32 9.56
C VAL A 222 9.00 -8.78 9.71
N PRO A 223 9.68 -9.72 9.04
CA PRO A 223 9.49 -11.13 9.33
C PRO A 223 9.86 -11.44 10.81
N PRO A 224 9.09 -12.30 11.50
CA PRO A 224 7.96 -13.09 11.03
C PRO A 224 6.60 -12.37 11.08
N TYR A 225 6.49 -11.21 11.74
CA TYR A 225 5.21 -10.56 12.09
C TYR A 225 4.38 -10.16 10.86
N ARG A 226 5.00 -9.59 9.83
CA ARG A 226 4.30 -9.22 8.59
C ARG A 226 3.56 -10.40 7.96
N THR A 227 4.21 -11.58 7.92
CA THR A 227 3.60 -12.80 7.39
C THR A 227 2.42 -13.23 8.25
N THR A 228 2.56 -13.15 9.57
CA THR A 228 1.47 -13.43 10.53
C THR A 228 0.28 -12.51 10.30
N ILE A 229 0.51 -11.20 10.20
CA ILE A 229 -0.55 -10.20 9.98
C ILE A 229 -1.31 -10.51 8.68
N LEU A 230 -0.59 -10.71 7.57
CA LEU A 230 -1.22 -11.02 6.28
C LEU A 230 -2.07 -12.31 6.37
N ARG A 231 -1.49 -13.36 6.98
CA ARG A 231 -2.19 -14.65 7.09
C ARG A 231 -3.38 -14.60 8.04
N LEU A 232 -3.31 -13.83 9.12
CA LEU A 232 -4.47 -13.60 9.99
C LEU A 232 -5.63 -12.94 9.21
N VAL A 233 -5.33 -11.95 8.38
CA VAL A 233 -6.35 -11.32 7.52
C VAL A 233 -6.90 -12.32 6.51
N VAL A 234 -6.02 -12.99 5.77
CA VAL A 234 -6.40 -13.94 4.71
C VAL A 234 -7.17 -15.14 5.23
N HIS A 235 -6.90 -15.61 6.46
CA HIS A 235 -7.59 -16.74 7.06
C HIS A 235 -8.86 -16.36 7.86
N SER A 236 -9.13 -15.07 8.04
CA SER A 236 -10.32 -14.60 8.76
C SER A 236 -11.47 -14.27 7.83
N ASP A 237 -12.49 -15.13 7.81
CA ASP A 237 -13.74 -14.90 7.06
C ASP A 237 -14.40 -13.58 7.47
N TRP A 238 -14.36 -13.27 8.77
CA TRP A 238 -14.94 -12.05 9.31
C TRP A 238 -14.23 -10.80 8.78
N LEU A 239 -12.88 -10.79 8.79
CA LEU A 239 -12.11 -9.66 8.26
C LEU A 239 -12.34 -9.46 6.76
N ILE A 240 -12.32 -10.54 5.97
CA ILE A 240 -12.58 -10.45 4.52
C ILE A 240 -13.98 -9.89 4.28
N ARG A 241 -15.02 -10.42 4.96
CA ARG A 241 -16.39 -9.92 4.81
C ARG A 241 -16.52 -8.46 5.24
N THR A 242 -15.85 -8.07 6.33
CA THR A 242 -15.89 -6.69 6.84
C THR A 242 -15.23 -5.73 5.85
N ILE A 243 -14.01 -6.04 5.36
CA ILE A 243 -13.33 -5.24 4.36
C ILE A 243 -14.18 -5.12 3.09
N TYR A 244 -14.66 -6.25 2.58
CA TYR A 244 -15.51 -6.29 1.39
C TYR A 244 -16.77 -5.43 1.57
N SER A 245 -17.54 -5.62 2.63
CA SER A 245 -18.78 -4.88 2.86
C SER A 245 -18.57 -3.38 3.07
N THR A 246 -17.45 -2.99 3.68
CA THR A 246 -17.07 -1.60 3.87
C THR A 246 -16.75 -0.93 2.54
N GLN A 247 -16.06 -1.63 1.65
CA GLN A 247 -15.67 -1.10 0.34
C GLN A 247 -16.82 -1.16 -0.69
N CYS A 248 -17.63 -2.19 -0.61
CA CYS A 248 -18.66 -2.47 -1.61
C CYS A 248 -19.99 -1.76 -1.31
N GLY A 249 -20.40 -1.69 -0.06
CA GLY A 249 -21.64 -1.06 0.36
C GLY A 249 -22.88 -1.98 0.33
N PRO A 250 -24.08 -1.42 0.56
CA PRO A 250 -25.30 -2.21 0.74
C PRO A 250 -25.82 -2.89 -0.53
N GLY A 251 -25.44 -2.39 -1.71
CA GLY A 251 -25.82 -2.97 -3.02
C GLY A 251 -25.08 -4.24 -3.41
N CYS A 252 -24.15 -4.71 -2.57
CA CYS A 252 -23.28 -5.83 -2.91
C CYS A 252 -23.82 -7.18 -2.49
N PRO A 253 -23.58 -8.23 -3.28
CA PRO A 253 -23.90 -9.58 -2.88
C PRO A 253 -23.10 -9.99 -1.62
N ARG A 254 -23.73 -10.75 -0.73
CA ARG A 254 -23.02 -11.34 0.41
C ARG A 254 -22.03 -12.38 -0.10
N LEU A 255 -20.81 -12.36 0.43
CA LEU A 255 -19.84 -13.40 0.11
C LEU A 255 -20.26 -14.73 0.78
N ASP A 256 -20.61 -15.71 -0.04
CA ASP A 256 -20.71 -17.11 0.36
C ASP A 256 -19.31 -17.74 0.47
N ALA A 257 -19.22 -19.06 0.63
CA ALA A 257 -17.95 -19.77 0.73
C ALA A 257 -17.12 -19.64 -0.57
N ALA A 258 -17.75 -19.70 -1.74
CA ALA A 258 -17.09 -19.55 -3.03
C ALA A 258 -16.60 -18.11 -3.23
N GLY A 259 -17.41 -17.13 -2.86
CA GLY A 259 -17.04 -15.72 -2.87
C GLY A 259 -15.84 -15.42 -1.95
N LEU A 260 -15.83 -15.96 -0.73
CA LEU A 260 -14.69 -15.86 0.18
C LEU A 260 -13.44 -16.49 -0.40
N ASP A 261 -13.55 -17.68 -1.00
CA ASP A 261 -12.42 -18.35 -1.63
C ASP A 261 -11.86 -17.55 -2.81
N ARG A 262 -12.72 -16.92 -3.63
CA ARG A 262 -12.34 -16.04 -4.75
C ARG A 262 -11.48 -14.87 -4.28
N TRP A 263 -11.80 -14.26 -3.14
CA TRP A 263 -11.01 -13.18 -2.56
C TRP A 263 -9.74 -13.66 -1.83
N ARG A 264 -9.78 -14.85 -1.21
CA ARG A 264 -8.73 -15.41 -0.36
C ARG A 264 -7.63 -16.10 -1.15
N ARG A 265 -8.02 -17.00 -2.07
CA ARG A 265 -7.10 -17.93 -2.76
C ARG A 265 -5.94 -17.24 -3.48
N PRO A 266 -6.11 -16.10 -4.17
CA PRO A 266 -5.00 -15.38 -4.80
C PRO A 266 -3.87 -14.98 -3.84
N TYR A 267 -4.18 -14.84 -2.55
CA TYR A 267 -3.20 -14.52 -1.49
C TYR A 267 -2.56 -15.75 -0.86
N GLN A 268 -3.06 -16.94 -1.12
CA GLN A 268 -2.56 -18.19 -0.59
C GLN A 268 -1.65 -18.94 -1.57
N VAL A 269 -1.64 -18.55 -2.85
CA VAL A 269 -0.76 -19.18 -3.86
C VAL A 269 0.70 -18.77 -3.67
N ALA A 270 1.60 -19.56 -4.28
CA ALA A 270 3.04 -19.32 -4.18
C ALA A 270 3.42 -17.89 -4.62
N GLY A 271 4.26 -17.21 -3.84
CA GLY A 271 4.75 -15.87 -4.12
C GLY A 271 3.76 -14.72 -3.81
N ALA A 272 2.51 -15.00 -3.39
CA ALA A 272 1.51 -13.97 -3.11
C ALA A 272 1.98 -12.97 -2.03
N GLU A 273 2.58 -13.47 -0.95
CA GLU A 273 3.11 -12.61 0.12
C GLU A 273 4.19 -11.65 -0.39
N ALA A 274 5.07 -12.12 -1.28
CA ALA A 274 6.11 -11.27 -1.89
C ALA A 274 5.48 -10.16 -2.76
N GLY A 275 4.40 -10.46 -3.48
CA GLY A 275 3.64 -9.48 -4.26
C GLY A 275 3.03 -8.39 -3.37
N VAL A 276 2.32 -8.79 -2.31
CA VAL A 276 1.69 -7.85 -1.36
C VAL A 276 2.73 -6.95 -0.69
N TRP A 277 3.79 -7.54 -0.13
CA TRP A 277 4.82 -6.76 0.57
C TRP A 277 5.68 -5.93 -0.38
N GLY A 278 5.86 -6.41 -1.61
CA GLY A 278 6.54 -5.66 -2.67
C GLY A 278 5.77 -4.41 -3.07
N MET A 279 4.45 -4.51 -3.26
CA MET A 279 3.60 -3.34 -3.52
C MET A 279 3.60 -2.36 -2.33
N LEU A 280 3.41 -2.85 -1.11
CA LEU A 280 3.41 -2.00 0.08
C LEU A 280 4.75 -1.27 0.30
N ARG A 281 5.86 -1.87 -0.11
CA ARG A 281 7.18 -1.24 -0.02
C ARG A 281 7.32 -0.02 -0.92
N TYR A 282 6.75 -0.05 -2.11
CA TYR A 282 6.81 1.03 -3.10
C TYR A 282 5.61 1.99 -3.01
N GLY A 283 4.62 1.69 -2.16
CA GLY A 283 3.34 2.37 -2.14
C GLY A 283 2.37 1.82 -3.20
N VAL A 284 1.14 2.28 -3.15
CA VAL A 284 0.15 1.99 -4.20
C VAL A 284 0.62 2.65 -5.49
N PRO A 285 0.67 1.91 -6.61
CA PRO A 285 1.10 2.47 -7.89
C PRO A 285 0.30 3.72 -8.26
N GLY A 286 1.00 4.79 -8.58
CA GLY A 286 0.41 6.07 -8.94
C GLY A 286 1.41 6.98 -9.63
N LEU A 287 0.91 8.04 -10.24
CA LEU A 287 1.68 9.09 -10.92
C LEU A 287 1.83 10.33 -10.04
N THR A 288 2.80 11.17 -10.36
CA THR A 288 2.81 12.55 -9.86
C THR A 288 1.69 13.34 -10.56
N GLU A 289 1.21 14.40 -9.91
CA GLU A 289 0.18 15.26 -10.49
C GLU A 289 0.63 15.87 -11.83
N SER A 290 1.86 16.33 -11.92
CA SER A 290 2.45 16.84 -13.16
C SER A 290 2.45 15.81 -14.29
N ARG A 291 2.80 14.56 -14.00
CA ARG A 291 2.76 13.46 -14.96
C ARG A 291 1.34 13.15 -15.42
N LEU A 292 0.39 13.08 -14.49
CA LEU A 292 -1.02 12.80 -14.78
C LEU A 292 -1.65 13.88 -15.67
N THR A 293 -1.33 15.15 -15.43
CA THR A 293 -1.85 16.30 -16.21
C THR A 293 -1.47 16.23 -17.68
N LEU A 294 -0.38 15.55 -18.06
CA LEU A 294 -0.01 15.32 -19.46
C LEU A 294 -1.08 14.53 -20.25
N LEU A 295 -1.98 13.81 -19.57
CA LEU A 295 -3.10 13.15 -20.25
C LEU A 295 -4.03 14.12 -20.97
N ARG A 296 -4.04 15.40 -20.63
CA ARG A 296 -4.83 16.41 -21.37
C ARG A 296 -4.48 16.46 -22.86
N SER A 297 -3.18 16.27 -23.18
CA SER A 297 -2.70 16.27 -24.55
C SER A 297 -2.88 14.94 -25.29
N VAL A 298 -3.27 13.87 -24.59
CA VAL A 298 -3.55 12.59 -25.22
C VAL A 298 -4.96 12.65 -25.87
N GLY A 299 -5.01 12.61 -27.19
CA GLY A 299 -6.20 12.82 -28.02
C GLY A 299 -7.15 11.62 -28.05
N VAL A 300 -7.50 11.05 -26.90
CA VAL A 300 -8.49 9.97 -26.78
C VAL A 300 -9.63 10.39 -25.86
N PRO A 301 -10.85 9.89 -26.05
CA PRO A 301 -11.94 10.16 -25.12
C PRO A 301 -11.61 9.62 -23.73
N LYS A 302 -12.03 10.38 -22.71
CA LYS A 302 -11.78 10.08 -21.31
C LYS A 302 -13.08 10.11 -20.53
N ALA A 303 -13.19 9.29 -19.49
CA ALA A 303 -14.30 9.29 -18.55
C ALA A 303 -13.77 9.10 -17.12
N VAL A 304 -14.45 9.70 -16.16
CA VAL A 304 -14.22 9.51 -14.73
C VAL A 304 -15.56 9.10 -14.11
N VAL A 305 -15.56 7.97 -13.43
CA VAL A 305 -16.76 7.38 -12.81
C VAL A 305 -16.43 6.99 -11.38
N TYR A 306 -17.24 7.42 -10.43
CA TYR A 306 -17.04 7.12 -9.01
C TYR A 306 -18.33 6.74 -8.32
N GLY A 307 -18.23 5.89 -7.31
CA GLY A 307 -19.30 5.74 -6.33
C GLY A 307 -19.49 7.02 -5.54
N ALA A 308 -20.73 7.53 -5.47
CA ALA A 308 -21.02 8.78 -4.75
C ALA A 308 -20.73 8.67 -3.24
N GLN A 309 -20.61 7.47 -2.71
CA GLN A 309 -20.29 7.17 -1.30
C GLN A 309 -18.91 6.52 -1.16
N ASP A 310 -18.05 6.64 -2.15
CA ASP A 310 -16.65 6.19 -2.03
C ASP A 310 -15.96 6.96 -0.90
N ALA A 311 -15.43 6.21 0.08
CA ALA A 311 -14.73 6.74 1.24
C ALA A 311 -13.20 6.52 1.17
N VAL A 312 -12.71 5.93 0.09
CA VAL A 312 -11.26 5.72 -0.13
C VAL A 312 -10.63 7.03 -0.59
N PHE A 313 -11.36 7.82 -1.36
CA PHE A 313 -10.91 9.11 -1.88
C PHE A 313 -11.66 10.28 -1.25
N ALA A 314 -11.09 11.48 -1.35
CA ALA A 314 -11.76 12.71 -0.95
C ALA A 314 -13.03 12.94 -1.81
N LYS A 315 -14.04 13.58 -1.24
CA LYS A 315 -15.34 13.81 -1.90
C LYS A 315 -15.25 14.51 -3.26
N ASP A 316 -14.26 15.37 -3.44
CA ASP A 316 -14.03 16.13 -4.67
C ASP A 316 -13.00 15.46 -5.61
N SER A 317 -12.49 14.29 -5.25
CA SER A 317 -11.45 13.57 -6.01
C SER A 317 -11.89 13.28 -7.44
N ALA A 318 -13.14 12.85 -7.66
CA ALA A 318 -13.68 12.60 -8.99
C ALA A 318 -13.61 13.87 -9.89
N ALA A 319 -14.07 15.01 -9.37
CA ALA A 319 -14.04 16.28 -10.10
C ALA A 319 -12.61 16.78 -10.35
N GLN A 320 -11.74 16.63 -9.35
CA GLN A 320 -10.32 16.98 -9.50
C GLN A 320 -9.64 16.11 -10.55
N THR A 321 -9.91 14.78 -10.54
CA THR A 321 -9.35 13.84 -11.51
C THR A 321 -9.81 14.19 -12.93
N ALA A 322 -11.09 14.45 -13.13
CA ALA A 322 -11.63 14.86 -14.42
C ALA A 322 -10.93 16.13 -14.95
N ARG A 323 -10.78 17.15 -14.11
CA ARG A 323 -10.04 18.37 -14.48
C ARG A 323 -8.58 18.09 -14.81
N ARG A 324 -7.89 17.25 -14.01
CA ARG A 324 -6.47 16.93 -14.22
C ARG A 324 -6.21 16.26 -15.55
N ILE A 325 -7.05 15.31 -15.95
CA ILE A 325 -6.85 14.55 -17.19
C ILE A 325 -7.54 15.15 -18.41
N GLY A 326 -8.31 16.24 -18.25
CA GLY A 326 -9.08 16.86 -19.33
C GLY A 326 -10.26 15.98 -19.77
N ALA A 327 -10.93 15.32 -18.83
CA ALA A 327 -12.16 14.60 -19.04
C ALA A 327 -13.38 15.52 -18.85
N PRO A 328 -14.55 15.17 -19.39
CA PRO A 328 -15.83 15.78 -19.00
C PRO A 328 -16.10 15.62 -17.49
N ASP A 329 -17.15 16.28 -17.02
CA ASP A 329 -17.59 16.13 -15.62
C ASP A 329 -17.79 14.66 -15.25
N PRO A 330 -17.38 14.28 -14.02
CA PRO A 330 -17.43 12.89 -13.63
C PRO A 330 -18.86 12.38 -13.44
N THR A 331 -19.08 11.13 -13.74
CA THR A 331 -20.31 10.41 -13.38
C THR A 331 -20.19 9.89 -11.94
N LEU A 332 -21.12 10.31 -11.08
CA LEU A 332 -21.23 9.81 -9.71
C LEU A 332 -22.39 8.81 -9.64
N ILE A 333 -22.11 7.57 -9.20
CA ILE A 333 -23.11 6.50 -9.07
C ILE A 333 -23.73 6.58 -7.66
N PRO A 334 -25.03 6.97 -7.55
CA PRO A 334 -25.69 7.12 -6.25
C PRO A 334 -25.71 5.79 -5.48
N GLY A 335 -25.46 5.84 -4.17
CA GLY A 335 -25.50 4.68 -3.27
C GLY A 335 -24.30 3.73 -3.39
N ALA A 336 -23.45 3.86 -4.41
CA ALA A 336 -22.28 3.03 -4.60
C ALA A 336 -21.08 3.56 -3.79
N ARG A 337 -20.27 2.63 -3.30
CA ARG A 337 -18.98 2.90 -2.65
C ARG A 337 -17.83 2.59 -3.61
N HIS A 338 -16.66 2.21 -3.07
CA HIS A 338 -15.43 2.00 -3.85
C HIS A 338 -15.49 0.84 -4.87
N LEU A 339 -16.21 -0.25 -4.59
CA LEU A 339 -16.32 -1.38 -5.52
C LEU A 339 -17.55 -1.24 -6.44
N THR A 340 -17.61 -0.15 -7.22
CA THR A 340 -18.73 0.11 -8.16
C THR A 340 -18.88 -0.97 -9.22
N LEU A 341 -17.78 -1.59 -9.64
CA LEU A 341 -17.76 -2.70 -10.60
C LEU A 341 -18.56 -3.93 -10.10
N ILE A 342 -18.77 -4.04 -8.77
CA ILE A 342 -19.58 -5.11 -8.16
C ILE A 342 -20.95 -4.61 -7.73
N SER A 343 -21.02 -3.42 -7.10
CA SER A 343 -22.27 -2.89 -6.54
C SER A 343 -23.20 -2.27 -7.58
N ALA A 344 -22.67 -1.82 -8.71
CA ALA A 344 -23.39 -1.08 -9.74
C ALA A 344 -22.94 -1.47 -11.18
N PRO A 345 -22.80 -2.77 -11.51
CA PRO A 345 -22.18 -3.20 -12.75
C PRO A 345 -22.88 -2.67 -14.00
N SER A 346 -24.20 -2.52 -13.96
CA SER A 346 -24.97 -1.98 -15.09
C SER A 346 -24.70 -0.50 -15.35
N GLN A 347 -24.45 0.31 -14.31
CA GLN A 347 -24.08 1.72 -14.47
C GLN A 347 -22.66 1.84 -15.00
N VAL A 348 -21.74 1.01 -14.50
CA VAL A 348 -20.34 0.95 -14.98
C VAL A 348 -20.32 0.51 -16.46
N ALA A 349 -21.07 -0.54 -16.83
CA ALA A 349 -21.15 -0.99 -18.22
C ALA A 349 -21.69 0.11 -19.15
N ARG A 350 -22.78 0.80 -18.79
CA ARG A 350 -23.29 1.94 -19.54
C ARG A 350 -22.24 3.04 -19.73
N ALA A 351 -21.49 3.38 -18.69
CA ALA A 351 -20.44 4.39 -18.81
C ALA A 351 -19.31 3.95 -19.76
N VAL A 352 -19.02 2.64 -19.85
CA VAL A 352 -18.08 2.09 -20.84
C VAL A 352 -18.65 2.21 -22.26
N GLU A 353 -19.94 1.91 -22.45
CA GLU A 353 -20.62 2.08 -23.75
C GLU A 353 -20.64 3.55 -24.20
N ASP A 354 -20.95 4.48 -23.28
CA ASP A 354 -20.91 5.92 -23.56
C ASP A 354 -19.49 6.39 -23.95
N LEU A 355 -18.46 5.80 -23.35
CA LEU A 355 -17.08 6.06 -23.74
C LEU A 355 -16.77 5.45 -25.11
N ALA A 356 -17.28 4.24 -25.39
CA ALA A 356 -17.11 3.56 -26.66
C ALA A 356 -17.72 4.36 -27.82
N ALA A 357 -18.91 4.93 -27.64
CA ALA A 357 -19.59 5.75 -28.62
C ALA A 357 -18.83 7.04 -29.00
N ARG A 358 -17.94 7.53 -28.11
CA ARG A 358 -17.09 8.72 -28.34
C ARG A 358 -15.76 8.41 -29.05
N ARG A 359 -15.48 7.14 -29.36
CA ARG A 359 -14.24 6.77 -30.07
C ARG A 359 -14.27 7.33 -31.50
N VAL A 360 -13.16 7.97 -31.83
CA VAL A 360 -12.90 8.29 -33.24
C VAL A 360 -12.31 7.03 -33.90
N PRO A 361 -12.82 6.61 -35.05
CA PRO A 361 -12.36 5.43 -35.78
C PRO A 361 -10.86 5.39 -36.05
#